data_06e1e96d3c32ad98d257b2e7ddf2126e
#
_entry.id   06e1e96d3c32ad98d257b2e7ddf2126e
#
_cell.length_a   1.000
_cell.length_b   1.000
_cell.length_c   1.000
_cell.angle_alpha   90.00
_cell.angle_beta   90.00
_cell.angle_gamma   90.00
#
_symmetry.space_group_name_H-M   'P 1'
#
loop_
_entity.id
_entity.type
_entity.pdbx_description
1 polymer ?
#
loop_
_entity_poly.entity_id
_entity_poly.type
_entity_poly.pdbx_seq_one_letter_code
_entity_poly.pdbx_strand_id
1 'polypeptide(L)'
;MDKGISFYFGFDVEPELRAKMIKDAGFDCVITNADKKFVWQNGTIESQVKIFKKVGLKLSSLHMSYNAEDLHYFWENCKNGEKLKKNLIKDVKIAKKYGFTCVVVHLFGEYSEIGKQRLEEVLALCEKLNIPLAIENINDQKLFLQVFENIKSDMLKFCYDSGHNNVFDRNFNYLENFKDKLITLHLHDNNGNCDEHTLTKYSGSIDWNKIAKSLAKQNNIKLDYEVFGKNDENVSAEEYLKQTFIQAKNLEKLIEKHKK
;
A
#
# COMPACT_ATOMS: atom_id res chain seq x y z
N MET A 1 0.68 18.10 1.94
CA MET A 1 0.74 16.75 1.33
C MET A 1 -0.64 16.12 1.36
N ASP A 2 -1.07 15.42 0.27
CA ASP A 2 -2.33 14.65 0.32
C ASP A 2 -2.20 13.54 1.38
N LYS A 3 -3.29 13.30 2.10
CA LYS A 3 -3.37 12.28 3.15
C LYS A 3 -4.40 11.22 2.75
N GLY A 4 -3.95 9.98 2.71
CA GLY A 4 -4.79 8.83 2.36
C GLY A 4 -4.96 7.87 3.51
N ILE A 5 -5.96 7.01 3.38
CA ILE A 5 -6.22 5.92 4.32
C ILE A 5 -6.80 4.71 3.57
N SER A 6 -6.58 3.51 4.10
CA SER A 6 -7.28 2.31 3.65
C SER A 6 -8.80 2.52 3.71
N PHE A 7 -9.48 2.19 2.62
CA PHE A 7 -10.94 2.30 2.60
C PHE A 7 -11.59 1.45 3.69
N TYR A 8 -11.09 0.23 3.89
CA TYR A 8 -11.38 -0.55 5.09
C TYR A 8 -10.32 -0.29 6.14
N PHE A 9 -10.71 0.35 7.23
CA PHE A 9 -9.83 0.71 8.34
C PHE A 9 -10.19 -0.02 9.65
N GLY A 10 -10.79 -1.22 9.52
CA GLY A 10 -11.03 -2.13 10.65
C GLY A 10 -12.42 -2.07 11.28
N PHE A 11 -13.26 -1.10 10.90
CA PHE A 11 -14.60 -0.96 11.42
C PHE A 11 -15.66 -1.44 10.43
N ASP A 12 -16.67 -2.12 10.93
CA ASP A 12 -17.82 -2.60 10.14
C ASP A 12 -18.83 -1.47 9.97
N VAL A 13 -18.62 -0.69 8.91
CA VAL A 13 -19.45 0.48 8.53
C VAL A 13 -19.83 0.33 7.06
N GLU A 14 -21.09 0.63 6.73
CA GLU A 14 -21.55 0.61 5.33
C GLU A 14 -20.68 1.49 4.43
N PRO A 15 -20.35 1.06 3.20
CA PRO A 15 -19.38 1.71 2.34
C PRO A 15 -19.62 3.20 2.08
N GLU A 16 -20.89 3.63 1.86
CA GLU A 16 -21.24 5.02 1.63
C GLU A 16 -20.98 5.89 2.87
N LEU A 17 -21.38 5.40 4.04
CA LEU A 17 -21.15 6.09 5.31
C LEU A 17 -19.64 6.13 5.62
N ARG A 18 -18.93 5.03 5.41
CA ARG A 18 -17.48 4.93 5.60
C ARG A 18 -16.72 5.96 4.77
N ALA A 19 -17.04 6.08 3.47
CA ALA A 19 -16.42 7.07 2.61
C ALA A 19 -16.70 8.50 3.06
N LYS A 20 -17.93 8.78 3.51
CA LYS A 20 -18.30 10.08 4.07
C LYS A 20 -17.50 10.38 5.34
N MET A 21 -17.40 9.42 6.27
CA MET A 21 -16.62 9.57 7.50
C MET A 21 -15.13 9.83 7.23
N ILE A 22 -14.53 9.11 6.28
CA ILE A 22 -13.14 9.33 5.84
C ILE A 22 -12.99 10.77 5.33
N LYS A 23 -13.90 11.24 4.48
CA LYS A 23 -13.86 12.60 3.95
C LYS A 23 -14.05 13.65 5.05
N ASP A 24 -15.01 13.45 5.94
CA ASP A 24 -15.31 14.37 7.06
C ASP A 24 -14.13 14.44 8.05
N ALA A 25 -13.37 13.37 8.23
CA ALA A 25 -12.15 13.36 9.04
C ALA A 25 -10.99 14.17 8.41
N GLY A 26 -11.09 14.53 7.12
CA GLY A 26 -10.15 15.39 6.42
C GLY A 26 -9.22 14.69 5.42
N PHE A 27 -9.39 13.41 5.17
CA PHE A 27 -8.58 12.69 4.18
C PHE A 27 -8.88 13.14 2.74
N ASP A 28 -7.83 13.14 1.92
CA ASP A 28 -7.88 13.55 0.52
C ASP A 28 -8.12 12.36 -0.42
N CYS A 29 -7.56 11.20 -0.07
CA CYS A 29 -7.55 10.01 -0.92
C CYS A 29 -7.71 8.71 -0.14
N VAL A 30 -7.97 7.65 -0.89
CA VAL A 30 -8.11 6.29 -0.36
C VAL A 30 -7.23 5.32 -1.12
N ILE A 31 -6.70 4.33 -0.40
CA ILE A 31 -6.15 3.09 -0.94
C ILE A 31 -7.21 2.00 -0.80
N THR A 32 -7.28 1.07 -1.73
CA THR A 32 -8.22 -0.06 -1.65
C THR A 32 -7.63 -1.31 -2.28
N ASN A 33 -8.30 -2.44 -2.07
CA ASN A 33 -7.83 -3.76 -2.49
C ASN A 33 -8.75 -4.33 -3.59
N ALA A 34 -8.15 -4.89 -4.64
CA ALA A 34 -8.85 -5.54 -5.75
C ALA A 34 -9.34 -6.95 -5.40
N ASP A 35 -8.94 -7.51 -4.28
CA ASP A 35 -9.27 -8.89 -3.92
C ASP A 35 -10.76 -9.09 -3.70
N LYS A 36 -11.29 -10.08 -4.38
CA LYS A 36 -12.71 -10.43 -4.31
C LYS A 36 -13.16 -10.85 -2.91
N LYS A 37 -12.26 -11.34 -2.07
CA LYS A 37 -12.59 -11.71 -0.68
C LYS A 37 -13.10 -10.54 0.15
N PHE A 38 -12.78 -9.30 -0.24
CA PHE A 38 -13.24 -8.08 0.45
C PHE A 38 -14.49 -7.43 -0.17
N VAL A 39 -15.06 -8.02 -1.24
CA VAL A 39 -16.24 -7.44 -1.91
C VAL A 39 -17.45 -7.37 -0.97
N TRP A 40 -17.59 -8.30 -0.06
CA TRP A 40 -18.69 -8.28 0.92
C TRP A 40 -18.59 -7.10 1.90
N GLN A 41 -17.37 -6.64 2.23
CA GLN A 41 -17.13 -5.50 3.12
C GLN A 41 -17.12 -4.15 2.40
N ASN A 42 -16.56 -4.14 1.18
CA ASN A 42 -16.19 -2.90 0.51
C ASN A 42 -17.02 -2.62 -0.75
N GLY A 43 -17.78 -3.61 -1.21
CA GLY A 43 -18.38 -3.58 -2.54
C GLY A 43 -17.36 -3.82 -3.66
N THR A 44 -17.82 -3.85 -4.90
CA THR A 44 -16.94 -3.97 -6.06
C THR A 44 -16.11 -2.71 -6.25
N ILE A 45 -14.96 -2.80 -6.93
CA ILE A 45 -14.15 -1.61 -7.26
C ILE A 45 -14.97 -0.56 -8.00
N GLU A 46 -15.89 -0.98 -8.88
CA GLU A 46 -16.78 -0.04 -9.57
C GLU A 46 -17.71 0.71 -8.62
N SER A 47 -18.34 0.02 -7.65
CA SER A 47 -19.19 0.66 -6.66
C SER A 47 -18.40 1.59 -5.73
N GLN A 48 -17.23 1.15 -5.27
CA GLN A 48 -16.34 1.97 -4.44
C GLN A 48 -15.95 3.28 -5.15
N VAL A 49 -15.53 3.21 -6.43
CA VAL A 49 -15.14 4.40 -7.20
C VAL A 49 -16.31 5.37 -7.37
N LYS A 50 -17.54 4.87 -7.57
CA LYS A 50 -18.74 5.72 -7.62
C LYS A 50 -18.96 6.45 -6.28
N ILE A 51 -18.81 5.75 -5.17
CA ILE A 51 -18.92 6.31 -3.82
C ILE A 51 -17.83 7.37 -3.58
N PHE A 52 -16.57 7.06 -3.89
CA PHE A 52 -15.46 8.00 -3.68
C PHE A 52 -15.64 9.30 -4.48
N LYS A 53 -16.05 9.19 -5.74
CA LYS A 53 -16.37 10.36 -6.58
C LYS A 53 -17.50 11.21 -5.98
N LYS A 54 -18.54 10.56 -5.45
CA LYS A 54 -19.70 11.26 -4.84
C LYS A 54 -19.30 12.10 -3.62
N VAL A 55 -18.34 11.62 -2.80
CA VAL A 55 -17.89 12.33 -1.60
C VAL A 55 -16.62 13.18 -1.84
N GLY A 56 -16.04 13.16 -3.03
CA GLY A 56 -14.84 13.94 -3.39
C GLY A 56 -13.54 13.37 -2.81
N LEU A 57 -13.44 12.05 -2.65
CA LEU A 57 -12.21 11.34 -2.35
C LEU A 57 -11.49 10.99 -3.64
N LYS A 58 -10.17 11.24 -3.69
CA LYS A 58 -9.29 10.82 -4.79
C LYS A 58 -8.89 9.36 -4.61
N LEU A 59 -8.53 8.70 -5.73
CA LEU A 59 -7.94 7.36 -5.71
C LEU A 59 -6.42 7.48 -5.51
N SER A 60 -5.86 6.72 -4.57
CA SER A 60 -4.42 6.55 -4.44
C SER A 60 -3.99 5.23 -5.09
N SER A 61 -3.54 4.26 -4.36
CA SER A 61 -3.11 2.97 -4.90
C SER A 61 -4.23 1.93 -4.89
N LEU A 62 -4.14 0.96 -5.81
CA LEU A 62 -4.91 -0.27 -5.79
C LEU A 62 -4.00 -1.41 -5.36
N HIS A 63 -4.26 -2.01 -4.20
CA HIS A 63 -3.58 -3.24 -3.81
C HIS A 63 -4.07 -4.39 -4.67
N MET A 64 -3.16 -5.13 -5.29
CA MET A 64 -3.51 -6.25 -6.17
C MET A 64 -4.08 -7.44 -5.39
N SER A 65 -4.90 -8.22 -6.10
CA SER A 65 -5.50 -9.45 -5.54
C SER A 65 -4.42 -10.50 -5.26
N TYR A 66 -4.40 -11.02 -4.05
CA TYR A 66 -3.49 -12.12 -3.69
C TYR A 66 -4.10 -13.03 -2.62
N ASN A 67 -3.57 -14.25 -2.56
CA ASN A 67 -3.69 -15.13 -1.41
C ASN A 67 -2.26 -15.40 -0.91
N ALA A 68 -1.99 -15.11 0.35
CA ALA A 68 -0.63 -15.19 0.91
C ALA A 68 0.01 -16.57 0.72
N GLU A 69 -0.79 -17.64 0.88
CA GLU A 69 -0.34 -19.04 0.71
C GLU A 69 0.09 -19.37 -0.72
N ASP A 70 -0.42 -18.63 -1.72
CA ASP A 70 -0.20 -18.91 -3.14
C ASP A 70 0.92 -18.05 -3.76
N LEU A 71 1.42 -17.01 -3.08
CA LEU A 71 2.34 -16.04 -3.67
C LEU A 71 3.61 -16.67 -4.25
N HIS A 72 4.16 -17.70 -3.59
CA HIS A 72 5.36 -18.40 -4.02
C HIS A 72 5.20 -19.04 -5.41
N TYR A 73 3.99 -19.46 -5.80
CA TYR A 73 3.73 -20.03 -7.12
C TYR A 73 4.03 -19.07 -8.28
N PHE A 74 4.07 -17.77 -8.02
CA PHE A 74 4.42 -16.81 -9.06
C PHE A 74 5.80 -17.08 -9.67
N TRP A 75 6.70 -17.64 -8.86
CA TRP A 75 8.08 -17.96 -9.22
C TRP A 75 8.29 -19.41 -9.70
N GLU A 76 7.26 -20.25 -9.63
CA GLU A 76 7.33 -21.65 -10.01
C GLU A 76 6.76 -21.92 -11.41
N ASN A 77 7.30 -22.93 -12.08
CA ASN A 77 6.76 -23.40 -13.37
C ASN A 77 5.49 -24.23 -13.18
N CYS A 78 4.39 -23.57 -12.84
CA CYS A 78 3.11 -24.22 -12.55
C CYS A 78 1.90 -23.42 -13.03
N LYS A 79 0.73 -24.07 -13.09
CA LYS A 79 -0.54 -23.45 -13.50
C LYS A 79 -0.98 -22.30 -12.55
N ASN A 80 -0.69 -22.43 -11.26
CA ASN A 80 -1.04 -21.42 -10.28
C ASN A 80 -0.23 -20.13 -10.51
N GLY A 81 1.05 -20.23 -10.87
CA GLY A 81 1.84 -19.06 -11.24
C GLY A 81 1.28 -18.32 -12.46
N GLU A 82 0.83 -19.03 -13.49
CA GLU A 82 0.16 -18.41 -14.63
C GLU A 82 -1.18 -17.76 -14.24
N LYS A 83 -1.92 -18.35 -13.30
CA LYS A 83 -3.15 -17.76 -12.76
C LYS A 83 -2.86 -16.45 -12.01
N LEU A 84 -1.83 -16.43 -11.17
CA LEU A 84 -1.41 -15.22 -10.45
C LEU A 84 -1.04 -14.10 -11.44
N LYS A 85 -0.20 -14.39 -12.45
CA LYS A 85 0.14 -13.41 -13.50
C LYS A 85 -1.12 -12.84 -14.17
N LYS A 86 -2.08 -13.70 -14.56
CA LYS A 86 -3.35 -13.26 -15.18
C LYS A 86 -4.18 -12.38 -14.24
N ASN A 87 -4.19 -12.65 -12.95
CA ASN A 87 -4.86 -11.82 -11.96
C ASN A 87 -4.20 -10.43 -11.90
N LEU A 88 -2.86 -10.37 -11.81
CA LEU A 88 -2.13 -9.11 -11.80
C LEU A 88 -2.40 -8.27 -13.06
N ILE A 89 -2.37 -8.90 -14.24
CA ILE A 89 -2.72 -8.24 -15.52
C ILE A 89 -4.14 -7.67 -15.48
N LYS A 90 -5.08 -8.38 -14.89
CA LYS A 90 -6.46 -7.90 -14.73
C LYS A 90 -6.53 -6.69 -13.80
N ASP A 91 -5.83 -6.74 -12.66
CA ASP A 91 -5.86 -5.68 -11.67
C ASP A 91 -5.16 -4.40 -12.18
N VAL A 92 -4.08 -4.52 -12.96
CA VAL A 92 -3.47 -3.40 -13.69
C VAL A 92 -4.48 -2.73 -14.64
N LYS A 93 -5.26 -3.51 -15.39
CA LYS A 93 -6.32 -2.97 -16.27
C LYS A 93 -7.43 -2.28 -15.48
N ILE A 94 -7.81 -2.83 -14.32
CA ILE A 94 -8.80 -2.22 -13.41
C ILE A 94 -8.27 -0.89 -12.88
N ALA A 95 -7.03 -0.85 -12.41
CA ALA A 95 -6.41 0.36 -11.90
C ALA A 95 -6.39 1.47 -12.98
N LYS A 96 -6.00 1.15 -14.21
CA LYS A 96 -6.04 2.09 -15.34
C LYS A 96 -7.45 2.57 -15.65
N LYS A 97 -8.40 1.63 -15.73
CA LYS A 97 -9.82 1.95 -16.05
C LYS A 97 -10.41 3.00 -15.12
N TYR A 98 -10.09 2.89 -13.82
CA TYR A 98 -10.71 3.75 -12.80
C TYR A 98 -9.85 4.95 -12.41
N GLY A 99 -8.57 4.97 -12.77
CA GLY A 99 -7.67 6.09 -12.53
C GLY A 99 -6.94 6.04 -11.19
N PHE A 100 -6.60 4.86 -10.70
CA PHE A 100 -5.64 4.72 -9.59
C PHE A 100 -4.25 5.21 -10.02
N THR A 101 -3.45 5.70 -9.08
CA THR A 101 -2.13 6.27 -9.38
C THR A 101 -1.06 5.20 -9.59
N CYS A 102 -1.20 4.06 -8.94
CA CYS A 102 -0.35 2.87 -9.09
C CYS A 102 -1.07 1.63 -8.60
N VAL A 103 -0.46 0.48 -8.86
CA VAL A 103 -0.85 -0.80 -8.26
C VAL A 103 0.22 -1.25 -7.28
N VAL A 104 -0.18 -1.86 -6.16
CA VAL A 104 0.73 -2.42 -5.16
C VAL A 104 0.65 -3.93 -5.18
N VAL A 105 1.79 -4.62 -5.07
CA VAL A 105 1.85 -6.08 -5.09
C VAL A 105 2.80 -6.61 -4.02
N HIS A 106 2.39 -7.69 -3.38
CA HIS A 106 3.26 -8.55 -2.59
C HIS A 106 3.91 -9.60 -3.49
N LEU A 107 5.22 -9.77 -3.39
CA LEU A 107 5.96 -10.87 -4.00
C LEU A 107 6.65 -11.68 -2.91
N PHE A 108 6.47 -12.99 -2.96
CA PHE A 108 7.05 -13.93 -1.99
C PHE A 108 7.49 -15.21 -2.69
N GLY A 109 8.62 -15.81 -2.26
CA GLY A 109 9.13 -17.06 -2.78
C GLY A 109 10.57 -16.97 -3.30
N GLU A 110 11.01 -17.98 -4.04
CA GLU A 110 12.37 -18.03 -4.58
C GLU A 110 12.44 -17.46 -6.00
N TYR A 111 13.31 -16.46 -6.18
CA TYR A 111 13.53 -15.85 -7.49
C TYR A 111 13.85 -16.89 -8.56
N SER A 112 13.22 -16.80 -9.71
CA SER A 112 13.45 -17.67 -10.86
C SER A 112 13.26 -16.93 -12.18
N GLU A 113 13.85 -17.44 -13.27
CA GLU A 113 13.71 -16.85 -14.61
C GLU A 113 12.24 -16.86 -15.09
N ILE A 114 11.44 -17.87 -14.70
CA ILE A 114 10.04 -17.91 -15.08
C ILE A 114 9.22 -16.84 -14.35
N GLY A 115 9.49 -16.60 -13.06
CA GLY A 115 8.89 -15.52 -12.29
C GLY A 115 9.30 -14.14 -12.84
N LYS A 116 10.57 -13.97 -13.19
CA LYS A 116 11.07 -12.78 -13.87
C LYS A 116 10.33 -12.52 -15.18
N GLN A 117 10.21 -13.51 -16.07
CA GLN A 117 9.47 -13.36 -17.33
C GLN A 117 8.03 -12.94 -17.11
N ARG A 118 7.33 -13.55 -16.13
CA ARG A 118 5.96 -13.17 -15.76
C ARG A 118 5.86 -11.72 -15.29
N LEU A 119 6.82 -11.28 -14.46
CA LEU A 119 6.82 -9.90 -13.97
C LEU A 119 7.13 -8.92 -15.08
N GLU A 120 8.06 -9.24 -15.99
CA GLU A 120 8.37 -8.43 -17.18
C GLU A 120 7.14 -8.31 -18.12
N GLU A 121 6.36 -9.38 -18.30
CA GLU A 121 5.10 -9.31 -19.06
C GLU A 121 4.07 -8.38 -18.39
N VAL A 122 3.96 -8.41 -17.07
CA VAL A 122 3.08 -7.48 -16.33
C VAL A 122 3.58 -6.04 -16.47
N LEU A 123 4.89 -5.82 -16.33
CA LEU A 123 5.52 -4.50 -16.47
C LEU A 123 5.38 -3.93 -17.89
N ALA A 124 5.48 -4.76 -18.93
CA ALA A 124 5.24 -4.34 -20.32
C ALA A 124 3.79 -3.82 -20.49
N LEU A 125 2.81 -4.43 -19.83
CA LEU A 125 1.45 -3.90 -19.79
C LEU A 125 1.37 -2.59 -19.00
N CYS A 126 2.07 -2.50 -17.87
CA CYS A 126 2.16 -1.28 -17.06
C CYS A 126 2.72 -0.11 -17.88
N GLU A 127 3.75 -0.32 -18.67
CA GLU A 127 4.32 0.67 -19.61
C GLU A 127 3.31 1.10 -20.66
N LYS A 128 2.66 0.14 -21.34
CA LYS A 128 1.63 0.43 -22.35
C LYS A 128 0.48 1.25 -21.78
N LEU A 129 0.09 1.01 -20.55
CA LEU A 129 -1.04 1.68 -19.91
C LEU A 129 -0.62 2.93 -19.13
N ASN A 130 0.68 3.18 -19.00
CA ASN A 130 1.26 4.22 -18.14
C ASN A 130 0.69 4.18 -16.72
N ILE A 131 0.89 3.04 -16.04
CA ILE A 131 0.50 2.84 -14.66
C ILE A 131 1.58 2.07 -13.92
N PRO A 132 2.24 2.64 -12.90
CA PRO A 132 3.32 1.98 -12.18
C PRO A 132 2.85 0.77 -11.38
N LEU A 133 3.75 -0.23 -11.27
CA LEU A 133 3.66 -1.36 -10.37
C LEU A 133 4.64 -1.16 -9.22
N ALA A 134 4.13 -1.04 -8.01
CA ALA A 134 4.94 -0.88 -6.80
C ALA A 134 5.03 -2.21 -6.04
N ILE A 135 6.25 -2.70 -5.84
CA ILE A 135 6.49 -3.84 -4.96
C ILE A 135 6.59 -3.33 -3.53
N GLU A 136 5.88 -3.98 -2.63
CA GLU A 136 5.92 -3.66 -1.20
C GLU A 136 7.00 -4.47 -0.48
N ASN A 137 7.67 -3.85 0.49
CA ASN A 137 8.58 -4.55 1.39
C ASN A 137 7.78 -5.38 2.39
N ILE A 138 7.77 -6.68 2.17
CA ILE A 138 7.22 -7.70 3.06
C ILE A 138 8.34 -8.52 3.69
N ASN A 139 8.02 -9.63 4.33
CA ASN A 139 8.97 -10.53 4.99
C ASN A 139 9.88 -11.36 4.03
N ASP A 140 10.17 -10.86 2.85
CA ASP A 140 11.06 -11.50 1.85
C ASP A 140 12.01 -10.48 1.23
N GLN A 141 12.91 -9.92 2.04
CA GLN A 141 13.91 -8.95 1.61
C GLN A 141 14.79 -9.49 0.47
N LYS A 142 15.16 -10.76 0.52
CA LYS A 142 16.04 -11.38 -0.50
C LYS A 142 15.40 -11.30 -1.88
N LEU A 143 14.14 -11.73 -2.00
CA LEU A 143 13.42 -11.67 -3.27
C LEU A 143 13.22 -10.22 -3.72
N PHE A 144 12.86 -9.32 -2.80
CA PHE A 144 12.72 -7.90 -3.08
C PHE A 144 13.99 -7.32 -3.74
N LEU A 145 15.16 -7.56 -3.15
CA LEU A 145 16.44 -7.09 -3.67
C LEU A 145 16.76 -7.70 -5.03
N GLN A 146 16.56 -9.02 -5.20
CA GLN A 146 16.81 -9.72 -6.46
C GLN A 146 15.94 -9.17 -7.60
N VAL A 147 14.67 -8.83 -7.32
CA VAL A 147 13.79 -8.25 -8.33
C VAL A 147 14.29 -6.89 -8.80
N PHE A 148 14.66 -5.98 -7.90
CA PHE A 148 15.17 -4.66 -8.29
C PHE A 148 16.57 -4.71 -8.93
N GLU A 149 17.37 -5.71 -8.60
CA GLU A 149 18.68 -5.95 -9.22
C GLU A 149 18.53 -6.45 -10.66
N ASN A 150 17.63 -7.40 -10.91
CA ASN A 150 17.59 -8.15 -12.17
C ASN A 150 16.52 -7.64 -13.16
N ILE A 151 15.55 -6.85 -12.73
CA ILE A 151 14.47 -6.34 -13.59
C ILE A 151 14.60 -4.82 -13.74
N LYS A 152 14.78 -4.37 -14.99
CA LYS A 152 14.93 -2.95 -15.30
C LYS A 152 13.71 -2.46 -16.05
N SER A 153 12.88 -1.70 -15.36
CA SER A 153 11.71 -1.01 -15.91
C SER A 153 11.46 0.29 -15.16
N ASP A 154 11.07 1.31 -15.86
CA ASP A 154 10.65 2.59 -15.25
C ASP A 154 9.30 2.47 -14.57
N MET A 155 8.49 1.46 -14.93
CA MET A 155 7.23 1.16 -14.27
C MET A 155 7.39 0.33 -13.00
N LEU A 156 8.55 -0.27 -12.75
CA LEU A 156 8.86 -0.97 -11.52
C LEU A 156 9.21 0.03 -10.43
N LYS A 157 8.33 0.16 -9.46
CA LYS A 157 8.40 1.12 -8.35
C LYS A 157 8.33 0.41 -7.00
N PHE A 158 8.40 1.19 -5.95
CA PHE A 158 8.45 0.75 -4.57
C PHE A 158 7.29 1.33 -3.76
N CYS A 159 6.63 0.48 -2.98
CA CYS A 159 5.71 0.83 -1.92
C CYS A 159 6.42 0.60 -0.58
N TYR A 160 6.64 1.65 0.19
CA TYR A 160 7.22 1.50 1.53
C TYR A 160 6.14 1.23 2.55
N ASP A 161 6.21 0.06 3.18
CA ASP A 161 5.45 -0.26 4.38
C ASP A 161 6.32 -0.09 5.62
N SER A 162 5.85 0.78 6.52
CA SER A 162 6.57 1.14 7.74
C SER A 162 6.55 0.06 8.80
N GLY A 163 5.44 -0.65 8.92
CA GLY A 163 5.29 -1.72 9.90
C GLY A 163 6.03 -2.98 9.49
N HIS A 164 5.96 -3.37 8.23
CA HIS A 164 6.76 -4.49 7.71
C HIS A 164 8.25 -4.24 7.91
N ASN A 165 8.74 -3.04 7.59
CA ASN A 165 10.15 -2.71 7.84
C ASN A 165 10.51 -2.82 9.31
N ASN A 166 9.63 -2.40 10.23
CA ASN A 166 9.88 -2.45 11.66
C ASN A 166 9.89 -3.87 12.22
N VAL A 167 9.07 -4.77 11.68
CA VAL A 167 8.98 -6.17 12.14
C VAL A 167 10.04 -7.06 11.50
N PHE A 168 10.18 -6.99 10.17
CA PHE A 168 10.94 -7.98 9.42
C PHE A 168 12.38 -7.53 9.12
N ASP A 169 12.60 -6.23 8.86
CA ASP A 169 13.86 -5.72 8.33
C ASP A 169 14.28 -4.39 8.98
N ARG A 170 14.12 -4.26 10.29
CA ARG A 170 14.33 -3.00 11.04
C ARG A 170 15.68 -2.33 10.77
N ASN A 171 16.71 -3.10 10.50
CA ASN A 171 18.07 -2.60 10.26
C ASN A 171 18.31 -2.19 8.79
N PHE A 172 17.40 -2.51 7.87
CA PHE A 172 17.53 -2.16 6.47
C PHE A 172 16.80 -0.85 6.16
N ASN A 173 17.49 0.08 5.54
CA ASN A 173 16.92 1.39 5.22
C ASN A 173 16.36 1.40 3.79
N TYR A 174 15.16 0.85 3.61
CA TYR A 174 14.46 0.83 2.33
C TYR A 174 14.28 2.22 1.72
N LEU A 175 13.89 3.21 2.53
CA LEU A 175 13.62 4.57 2.07
C LEU A 175 14.85 5.29 1.50
N GLU A 176 16.05 4.98 1.98
CA GLU A 176 17.28 5.56 1.43
C GLU A 176 17.77 4.76 0.20
N ASN A 177 17.73 3.43 0.29
CA ASN A 177 18.25 2.56 -0.77
C ASN A 177 17.38 2.58 -2.04
N PHE A 178 16.07 2.79 -1.89
CA PHE A 178 15.10 2.78 -2.99
C PHE A 178 14.35 4.12 -3.17
N LYS A 179 14.95 5.22 -2.72
CA LYS A 179 14.34 6.57 -2.78
C LYS A 179 13.84 6.96 -4.17
N ASP A 180 14.57 6.60 -5.22
CA ASP A 180 14.24 6.94 -6.62
C ASP A 180 13.16 6.02 -7.22
N LYS A 181 12.80 4.96 -6.52
CA LYS A 181 11.73 4.03 -6.88
C LYS A 181 10.46 4.24 -6.06
N LEU A 182 10.53 4.97 -4.95
CA LEU A 182 9.39 5.19 -4.05
C LEU A 182 8.27 5.95 -4.76
N ILE A 183 7.04 5.41 -4.72
CA ILE A 183 5.86 6.03 -5.33
C ILE A 183 4.65 6.11 -4.40
N THR A 184 4.53 5.21 -3.45
CA THR A 184 3.44 5.15 -2.48
C THR A 184 3.92 4.62 -1.14
N LEU A 185 3.10 4.80 -0.12
CA LEU A 185 3.39 4.41 1.26
C LEU A 185 2.22 3.58 1.80
N HIS A 186 2.52 2.61 2.65
CA HIS A 186 1.61 1.99 3.60
C HIS A 186 2.13 2.31 5.01
N LEU A 187 1.50 3.29 5.64
CA LEU A 187 1.95 3.80 6.94
C LEU A 187 1.09 3.24 8.05
N HIS A 188 1.73 2.55 8.97
CA HIS A 188 1.16 2.10 10.23
C HIS A 188 2.28 1.87 11.24
N ASP A 189 1.92 1.68 12.50
CA ASP A 189 2.86 1.34 13.56
C ASP A 189 2.58 -0.06 14.09
N ASN A 190 3.51 -0.57 14.88
CA ASN A 190 3.40 -1.83 15.61
C ASN A 190 4.43 -1.88 16.75
N ASN A 191 4.37 -2.91 17.57
CA ASN A 191 5.29 -3.12 18.69
C ASN A 191 6.67 -3.70 18.28
N GLY A 192 6.86 -3.96 16.98
CA GLY A 192 8.08 -4.54 16.41
C GLY A 192 8.18 -6.06 16.51
N ASN A 193 7.13 -6.74 16.95
CA ASN A 193 7.09 -8.21 17.05
C ASN A 193 6.12 -8.83 16.05
N CYS A 194 5.03 -8.13 15.72
CA CYS A 194 4.04 -8.58 14.74
C CYS A 194 3.49 -7.41 13.95
N ASP A 195 2.88 -7.73 12.82
CA ASP A 195 2.29 -6.77 11.90
C ASP A 195 0.88 -6.38 12.38
N GLU A 196 0.80 -5.31 13.18
CA GLU A 196 -0.41 -4.91 13.89
C GLU A 196 -1.30 -3.93 13.14
N HIS A 197 -0.77 -3.22 12.14
CA HIS A 197 -1.49 -2.16 11.41
C HIS A 197 -2.17 -1.13 12.32
N THR A 198 -1.50 -0.70 13.38
CA THR A 198 -2.05 0.19 14.39
C THR A 198 -1.51 1.62 14.31
N LEU A 199 -1.94 2.48 15.22
CA LEU A 199 -1.41 3.82 15.39
C LEU A 199 -0.35 3.84 16.49
N THR A 200 0.63 4.75 16.39
CA THR A 200 1.68 4.97 17.41
C THR A 200 1.13 5.10 18.83
N LYS A 201 -0.07 5.67 18.97
CA LYS A 201 -0.73 5.85 20.26
C LYS A 201 -1.05 4.53 20.96
N TYR A 202 -1.35 3.46 20.21
CA TYR A 202 -1.80 2.19 20.77
C TYR A 202 -0.66 1.20 20.92
N SER A 203 0.15 1.07 19.88
CA SER A 203 1.30 0.17 19.86
C SER A 203 2.32 0.76 18.89
N GLY A 204 3.31 1.48 19.40
CA GLY A 204 4.26 2.21 18.57
C GLY A 204 5.69 2.00 18.98
N SER A 205 6.52 1.51 18.06
CA SER A 205 7.97 1.36 18.24
C SER A 205 8.76 1.94 17.06
N ILE A 206 8.08 2.48 16.05
CA ILE A 206 8.71 3.05 14.86
C ILE A 206 9.30 4.43 15.16
N ASP A 207 10.54 4.67 14.72
CA ASP A 207 11.15 6.00 14.73
C ASP A 207 10.60 6.85 13.56
N TRP A 208 9.47 7.51 13.81
CA TRP A 208 8.83 8.40 12.83
C TRP A 208 9.68 9.59 12.45
N ASN A 209 10.63 10.01 13.29
CA ASN A 209 11.55 11.09 12.95
C ASN A 209 12.57 10.65 11.88
N LYS A 210 13.05 9.41 11.95
CA LYS A 210 13.90 8.80 10.92
C LYS A 210 13.17 8.69 9.59
N ILE A 211 11.91 8.19 9.60
CA ILE A 211 11.05 8.12 8.41
C ILE A 211 10.82 9.52 7.83
N ALA A 212 10.43 10.49 8.65
CA ALA A 212 10.20 11.87 8.21
C ALA A 212 11.43 12.49 7.52
N LYS A 213 12.64 12.25 8.07
CA LYS A 213 13.90 12.71 7.46
C LYS A 213 14.14 12.12 6.07
N SER A 214 13.83 10.85 5.86
CA SER A 214 13.94 10.22 4.54
C SER A 214 12.86 10.75 3.58
N LEU A 215 11.61 10.87 4.04
CA LEU A 215 10.49 11.39 3.24
C LEU A 215 10.64 12.88 2.89
N ALA A 216 11.37 13.67 3.67
CA ALA A 216 11.64 15.07 3.37
C ALA A 216 12.43 15.27 2.05
N LYS A 217 13.15 14.23 1.60
CA LYS A 217 13.87 14.20 0.33
C LYS A 217 12.98 13.87 -0.87
N GLN A 218 11.71 13.48 -0.62
CA GLN A 218 10.78 13.08 -1.67
C GLN A 218 9.88 14.24 -2.11
N ASN A 219 9.59 14.25 -3.41
CA ASN A 219 8.64 15.20 -3.99
C ASN A 219 7.31 14.48 -4.26
N ASN A 220 6.20 15.14 -3.95
CA ASN A 220 4.84 14.70 -4.31
C ASN A 220 4.42 13.33 -3.72
N ILE A 221 5.02 12.90 -2.61
CA ILE A 221 4.57 11.69 -1.91
C ILE A 221 3.27 11.97 -1.13
N LYS A 222 2.35 11.02 -1.13
CA LYS A 222 1.14 11.03 -0.31
C LYS A 222 1.42 10.29 1.00
N LEU A 223 0.76 10.69 2.07
CA LEU A 223 0.82 9.97 3.35
C LEU A 223 -0.36 9.00 3.42
N ASP A 224 -0.21 7.84 2.82
CA ASP A 224 -1.22 6.80 2.77
C ASP A 224 -1.10 5.88 3.99
N TYR A 225 -2.11 5.89 4.85
CA TYR A 225 -2.18 5.09 6.08
C TYR A 225 -2.91 3.77 5.82
N GLU A 226 -2.27 2.66 6.15
CA GLU A 226 -2.86 1.32 6.13
C GLU A 226 -3.03 0.84 7.57
N VAL A 227 -4.10 1.26 8.22
CA VAL A 227 -4.37 1.02 9.64
C VAL A 227 -5.71 0.34 9.85
N PHE A 228 -5.78 -0.52 10.87
CA PHE A 228 -6.98 -1.25 11.25
C PHE A 228 -7.31 -1.05 12.72
N GLY A 229 -8.41 -0.33 13.02
CA GLY A 229 -8.86 -0.01 14.36
C GLY A 229 -9.48 -1.18 15.15
N LYS A 230 -9.58 -2.36 14.55
CA LYS A 230 -10.27 -3.53 15.10
C LYS A 230 -9.72 -4.03 16.45
N ASN A 231 -8.50 -3.67 16.79
CA ASN A 231 -7.84 -4.14 18.01
C ASN A 231 -8.08 -3.22 19.22
N ASP A 232 -8.85 -2.12 19.05
CA ASP A 232 -9.17 -1.19 20.13
C ASP A 232 -10.68 -1.10 20.33
N GLU A 233 -11.21 -1.94 21.21
CA GLU A 233 -12.65 -2.06 21.50
C GLU A 233 -13.29 -0.80 22.11
N ASN A 234 -12.49 0.21 22.48
CA ASN A 234 -12.94 1.39 23.21
C ASN A 234 -13.02 2.66 22.35
N VAL A 235 -12.79 2.58 21.05
CA VAL A 235 -12.72 3.75 20.16
C VAL A 235 -13.75 3.64 19.05
N SER A 236 -14.53 4.70 18.80
CA SER A 236 -15.46 4.74 17.66
C SER A 236 -14.72 4.91 16.34
N ALA A 237 -15.35 4.51 15.23
CA ALA A 237 -14.79 4.69 13.88
C ALA A 237 -14.43 6.15 13.59
N GLU A 238 -15.28 7.11 14.01
CA GLU A 238 -15.02 8.54 13.83
C GLU A 238 -13.79 9.01 14.61
N GLU A 239 -13.69 8.59 15.87
CA GLU A 239 -12.57 8.98 16.71
C GLU A 239 -11.26 8.33 16.20
N TYR A 240 -11.30 7.08 15.73
CA TYR A 240 -10.16 6.42 15.14
C TYR A 240 -9.66 7.14 13.87
N LEU A 241 -10.57 7.52 12.97
CA LEU A 241 -10.24 8.31 11.78
C LEU A 241 -9.65 9.67 12.15
N LYS A 242 -10.20 10.35 13.14
CA LYS A 242 -9.65 11.61 13.64
C LYS A 242 -8.24 11.46 14.21
N GLN A 243 -7.99 10.41 14.98
CA GLN A 243 -6.65 10.12 15.52
C GLN A 243 -5.65 9.79 14.41
N THR A 244 -6.06 8.98 13.43
CA THR A 244 -5.23 8.69 12.25
C THR A 244 -4.87 9.97 11.48
N PHE A 245 -5.84 10.85 11.28
CA PHE A 245 -5.62 12.12 10.60
C PHE A 245 -4.69 13.06 11.39
N ILE A 246 -4.80 13.09 12.72
CA ILE A 246 -3.88 13.83 13.60
C ILE A 246 -2.46 13.27 13.48
N GLN A 247 -2.29 11.95 13.47
CA GLN A 247 -0.98 11.32 13.27
C GLN A 247 -0.40 11.69 11.90
N ALA A 248 -1.21 11.67 10.83
CA ALA A 248 -0.78 12.09 9.50
C ALA A 248 -0.33 13.56 9.46
N LYS A 249 -1.04 14.46 10.12
CA LYS A 249 -0.63 15.88 10.26
C LYS A 249 0.65 16.04 11.06
N ASN A 250 0.88 15.24 12.09
CA ASN A 250 2.10 15.28 12.88
C ASN A 250 3.30 14.79 12.05
N LEU A 251 3.14 13.73 11.28
CA LEU A 251 4.18 13.26 10.36
C LEU A 251 4.49 14.32 9.29
N GLU A 252 3.47 14.95 8.70
CA GLU A 252 3.68 16.06 7.75
C GLU A 252 4.52 17.20 8.37
N LYS A 253 4.21 17.60 9.61
CA LYS A 253 5.00 18.63 10.32
C LYS A 253 6.46 18.20 10.54
N LEU A 254 6.71 16.94 10.88
CA LEU A 254 8.06 16.40 11.01
C LEU A 254 8.81 16.44 9.66
N ILE A 255 8.15 16.03 8.58
CA ILE A 255 8.71 16.08 7.22
C ILE A 255 9.08 17.53 6.85
N GLU A 256 8.17 18.48 7.05
CA GLU A 256 8.43 19.91 6.75
C GLU A 256 9.56 20.50 7.59
N LYS A 257 9.73 20.04 8.83
CA LYS A 257 10.87 20.41 9.68
C LYS A 257 12.21 19.96 9.10
N HIS A 258 12.24 18.80 8.44
CA HIS A 258 13.45 18.25 7.84
C HIS A 258 13.75 18.78 6.42
N LYS A 259 12.81 19.47 5.78
CA LYS A 259 13.04 20.17 4.50
C LYS A 259 13.78 21.51 4.64
N LYS A 260 13.76 22.08 5.85
CA LYS A 260 14.45 23.32 6.20
C LYS A 260 15.90 23.07 6.53
#